data_67ef552fd2b2bfeae4a17b8888c133f8
#
_entry.id   67ef552fd2b2bfeae4a17b8888c133f8
#
_cell.length_a   1.000
_cell.length_b   1.000
_cell.length_c   1.000
_cell.angle_alpha   90.00
_cell.angle_beta   90.00
_cell.angle_gamma   90.00
#
_symmetry.space_group_name_H-M   'P 1'
#
loop_
_entity.id
_entity.type
_entity.pdbx_description
1 polymer ?
#
loop_
_entity_poly.entity_id
_entity_poly.type
_entity_poly.pdbx_seq_one_letter_code
_entity_poly.pdbx_strand_id
1 'polypeptide(L)'
;MGKVVLVTGVARHLGSRFVQAIRRQPGVDLVVGVDVQPSVHDLVGGIDGGRLAGYTFVHADIRRPVVARILAEHEVDTVVHLNVSTTMLGSTSRSTVKETNVIGTMQLLAAVQKSPTVQRLVVKSTTSVYGSAPRDPAVFQERMQPKTLPSGGFAKDAVEVEGYVRGFARRRPDVAVCVLRFANIVGPHADTPLNEYFSLPVLPTVLGYDPRLQFVHEDDAVEVLRLASVDPRRGTTNSGTFNVAGDGVLLLSQAARRLGRPTVPMLLPAVSWIAGLARQTRVLDFSPEQMRLLTHGRVVDTTHLRETFGYTPRYSTEAALADLGRSTRAGLLPPAEVARWTSRVAELLPIGRGDNG
;
A
#
# COMPACT_ATOMS: atom_id res chain seq x y z
N MET A 1 -26.29 11.05 16.96
CA MET A 1 -25.58 9.76 17.03
C MET A 1 -24.23 9.95 16.34
N GLY A 2 -23.16 9.53 16.99
CA GLY A 2 -21.86 9.55 16.35
C GLY A 2 -21.73 8.42 15.33
N LYS A 3 -20.63 8.42 14.57
CA LYS A 3 -20.40 7.46 13.47
C LYS A 3 -19.98 6.09 13.97
N VAL A 4 -20.46 5.04 13.30
CA VAL A 4 -20.04 3.66 13.49
C VAL A 4 -19.22 3.23 12.27
N VAL A 5 -17.93 2.96 12.49
CA VAL A 5 -16.96 2.66 11.42
C VAL A 5 -16.61 1.18 11.45
N LEU A 6 -16.92 0.45 10.37
CA LEU A 6 -16.43 -0.92 10.20
C LEU A 6 -15.10 -0.89 9.44
N VAL A 7 -14.10 -1.58 9.96
CA VAL A 7 -12.76 -1.68 9.38
C VAL A 7 -12.41 -3.14 9.11
N THR A 8 -12.12 -3.50 7.87
CA THR A 8 -11.61 -4.82 7.51
C THR A 8 -10.08 -4.80 7.39
N GLY A 9 -9.41 -5.90 7.76
CA GLY A 9 -7.95 -5.99 7.65
C GLY A 9 -7.22 -5.35 8.84
N VAL A 10 -7.82 -5.42 10.03
CA VAL A 10 -7.28 -4.82 11.26
C VAL A 10 -6.08 -5.56 11.84
N ALA A 11 -5.87 -6.83 11.47
CA ALA A 11 -4.73 -7.62 11.93
C ALA A 11 -3.38 -7.13 11.37
N ARG A 12 -3.40 -6.37 10.26
CA ARG A 12 -2.19 -5.83 9.65
C ARG A 12 -1.77 -4.52 10.29
N HIS A 13 -0.47 -4.20 10.18
CA HIS A 13 0.11 -2.97 10.76
C HIS A 13 -0.68 -1.70 10.41
N LEU A 14 -0.96 -1.45 9.11
CA LEU A 14 -1.70 -0.27 8.68
C LEU A 14 -3.13 -0.25 9.26
N GLY A 15 -3.83 -1.40 9.25
CA GLY A 15 -5.19 -1.52 9.80
C GLY A 15 -5.25 -1.27 11.29
N SER A 16 -4.33 -1.86 12.04
CA SER A 16 -4.21 -1.67 13.48
C SER A 16 -3.93 -0.20 13.86
N ARG A 17 -2.98 0.45 13.18
CA ARG A 17 -2.70 1.89 13.38
C ARG A 17 -3.88 2.78 13.00
N PHE A 18 -4.56 2.44 11.91
CA PHE A 18 -5.76 3.17 11.49
C PHE A 18 -6.87 3.08 12.54
N VAL A 19 -7.15 1.89 13.09
CA VAL A 19 -8.11 1.71 14.18
C VAL A 19 -7.78 2.59 15.38
N GLN A 20 -6.51 2.66 15.78
CA GLN A 20 -6.09 3.53 16.88
C GLN A 20 -6.31 5.02 16.59
N ALA A 21 -6.11 5.44 15.33
CA ALA A 21 -6.32 6.82 14.92
C ALA A 21 -7.80 7.19 14.86
N ILE A 22 -8.63 6.33 14.22
CA ILE A 22 -10.05 6.63 13.97
C ILE A 22 -10.91 6.53 15.22
N ARG A 23 -10.62 5.62 16.18
CA ARG A 23 -11.36 5.52 17.44
C ARG A 23 -11.23 6.74 18.34
N ARG A 24 -10.19 7.55 18.15
CA ARG A 24 -9.96 8.81 18.88
C ARG A 24 -10.55 10.01 18.15
N GLN A 25 -11.15 9.81 16.99
CA GLN A 25 -11.72 10.88 16.18
C GLN A 25 -13.02 11.38 16.80
N PRO A 26 -13.16 12.68 17.07
CA PRO A 26 -14.43 13.24 17.53
C PRO A 26 -15.57 12.91 16.56
N GLY A 27 -16.71 12.48 17.08
CA GLY A 27 -17.87 12.08 16.29
C GLY A 27 -17.84 10.63 15.81
N VAL A 28 -16.86 9.82 16.21
CA VAL A 28 -16.85 8.35 16.04
C VAL A 28 -17.18 7.72 17.38
N ASP A 29 -18.33 7.03 17.46
CA ASP A 29 -18.81 6.38 18.69
C ASP A 29 -18.28 4.95 18.80
N LEU A 30 -18.19 4.23 17.69
CA LEU A 30 -17.77 2.83 17.67
C LEU A 30 -16.95 2.52 16.42
N VAL A 31 -15.87 1.74 16.60
CA VAL A 31 -15.11 1.10 15.52
C VAL A 31 -15.29 -0.40 15.65
N VAL A 32 -15.76 -1.04 14.58
CA VAL A 32 -15.93 -2.49 14.47
C VAL A 32 -14.82 -3.05 13.60
N GLY A 33 -13.83 -3.68 14.20
CA GLY A 33 -12.73 -4.34 13.48
C GLY A 33 -13.12 -5.75 13.04
N VAL A 34 -12.91 -6.07 11.76
CA VAL A 34 -13.22 -7.40 11.20
C VAL A 34 -11.97 -8.01 10.57
N ASP A 35 -11.56 -9.17 11.06
CA ASP A 35 -10.47 -9.96 10.50
C ASP A 35 -10.58 -11.44 10.93
N VAL A 36 -9.81 -12.32 10.27
CA VAL A 36 -9.65 -13.73 10.66
C VAL A 36 -8.61 -13.93 11.76
N GLN A 37 -7.84 -12.90 12.08
CA GLN A 37 -6.87 -12.89 13.17
C GLN A 37 -7.03 -11.58 13.95
N PRO A 38 -6.91 -11.61 15.29
CA PRO A 38 -6.86 -10.39 16.08
C PRO A 38 -5.57 -9.61 15.77
N SER A 39 -5.63 -8.29 15.89
CA SER A 39 -4.42 -7.48 15.80
C SER A 39 -3.53 -7.70 17.03
N VAL A 40 -2.23 -7.39 16.91
CA VAL A 40 -1.29 -7.44 18.05
C VAL A 40 -1.80 -6.53 19.20
N HIS A 41 -2.45 -5.42 18.88
CA HIS A 41 -3.03 -4.52 19.86
C HIS A 41 -4.30 -5.06 20.53
N ASP A 42 -5.06 -5.93 19.86
CA ASP A 42 -6.20 -6.63 20.46
C ASP A 42 -5.73 -7.65 21.51
N LEU A 43 -4.53 -8.23 21.29
CA LEU A 43 -3.92 -9.18 22.21
C LEU A 43 -3.26 -8.48 23.42
N VAL A 44 -2.66 -7.30 23.22
CA VAL A 44 -1.95 -6.55 24.28
C VAL A 44 -2.92 -5.71 25.13
N GLY A 45 -4.00 -5.22 24.54
CA GLY A 45 -5.07 -4.52 25.28
C GLY A 45 -5.87 -5.41 26.23
N GLY A 46 -5.65 -6.72 26.17
CA GLY A 46 -6.33 -7.72 26.99
C GLY A 46 -5.72 -8.01 28.38
N ILE A 47 -4.66 -7.32 28.79
CA ILE A 47 -4.05 -7.55 30.12
C ILE A 47 -4.96 -7.12 31.28
N ASP A 48 -5.92 -6.23 31.02
CA ASP A 48 -6.89 -5.78 32.03
C ASP A 48 -8.34 -6.25 31.82
N GLY A 49 -8.59 -7.19 30.89
CA GLY A 49 -9.97 -7.64 30.57
C GLY A 49 -10.87 -6.52 30.03
N GLY A 50 -10.32 -5.34 29.75
CA GLY A 50 -11.03 -4.15 29.34
C GLY A 50 -11.22 -4.10 27.82
N ARG A 51 -12.48 -4.18 27.38
CA ARG A 51 -12.87 -3.72 26.05
C ARG A 51 -12.27 -2.33 25.85
N LEU A 52 -11.44 -2.17 24.81
CA LEU A 52 -10.99 -0.84 24.43
C LEU A 52 -12.24 0.03 24.17
N ALA A 53 -12.41 1.10 24.94
CA ALA A 53 -13.57 1.96 24.80
C ALA A 53 -13.71 2.42 23.34
N GLY A 54 -14.91 2.24 22.76
CA GLY A 54 -15.19 2.60 21.38
C GLY A 54 -14.61 1.64 20.31
N TYR A 55 -14.18 0.42 20.67
CA TYR A 55 -13.73 -0.60 19.71
C TYR A 55 -14.29 -1.98 20.04
N THR A 56 -14.72 -2.69 19.01
CA THR A 56 -15.17 -4.09 19.10
C THR A 56 -14.49 -4.89 17.98
N PHE A 57 -13.85 -6.01 18.32
CA PHE A 57 -13.30 -6.93 17.35
C PHE A 57 -14.30 -8.05 17.06
N VAL A 58 -14.52 -8.30 15.77
CA VAL A 58 -15.36 -9.41 15.29
C VAL A 58 -14.49 -10.37 14.48
N HIS A 59 -14.27 -11.56 14.99
CA HIS A 59 -13.59 -12.63 14.27
C HIS A 59 -14.46 -13.13 13.12
N ALA A 60 -14.15 -12.71 11.90
CA ALA A 60 -14.92 -13.10 10.71
C ALA A 60 -14.08 -13.08 9.43
N ASP A 61 -14.40 -14.02 8.55
CA ASP A 61 -13.86 -14.08 7.20
C ASP A 61 -14.78 -13.31 6.24
N ILE A 62 -14.28 -12.22 5.65
CA ILE A 62 -15.05 -11.38 4.73
C ILE A 62 -15.46 -12.10 3.44
N ARG A 63 -14.89 -13.26 3.13
CA ARG A 63 -15.33 -14.11 2.01
C ARG A 63 -16.68 -14.77 2.26
N ARG A 64 -17.15 -14.76 3.51
CA ARG A 64 -18.45 -15.33 3.92
C ARG A 64 -19.51 -14.21 4.03
N PRO A 65 -20.80 -14.55 3.89
CA PRO A 65 -21.88 -13.56 3.92
C PRO A 65 -22.19 -12.98 5.32
N VAL A 66 -21.30 -13.21 6.29
CA VAL A 66 -21.45 -12.73 7.68
C VAL A 66 -21.41 -11.20 7.80
N VAL A 67 -20.77 -10.54 6.84
CA VAL A 67 -20.58 -9.07 6.86
C VAL A 67 -21.91 -8.32 6.87
N ALA A 68 -22.92 -8.84 6.13
CA ALA A 68 -24.24 -8.20 6.10
C ALA A 68 -24.92 -8.15 7.50
N ARG A 69 -24.75 -9.21 8.30
CA ARG A 69 -25.24 -9.25 9.68
C ARG A 69 -24.50 -8.26 10.56
N ILE A 70 -23.16 -8.19 10.46
CA ILE A 70 -22.33 -7.25 11.23
C ILE A 70 -22.74 -5.80 10.93
N LEU A 71 -22.95 -5.46 9.64
CA LEU A 71 -23.39 -4.12 9.24
C LEU A 71 -24.75 -3.74 9.88
N ALA A 72 -25.69 -4.69 9.93
CA ALA A 72 -27.02 -4.47 10.48
C ALA A 72 -27.00 -4.42 12.01
N GLU A 73 -26.30 -5.34 12.69
CA GLU A 73 -26.23 -5.42 14.15
C GLU A 73 -25.59 -4.17 14.79
N HIS A 74 -24.65 -3.54 14.09
CA HIS A 74 -23.94 -2.36 14.58
C HIS A 74 -24.39 -1.06 13.93
N GLU A 75 -25.39 -1.08 13.05
CA GLU A 75 -25.88 0.11 12.32
C GLU A 75 -24.73 0.90 11.66
N VAL A 76 -23.82 0.20 10.99
CA VAL A 76 -22.61 0.77 10.39
C VAL A 76 -22.96 1.82 9.34
N ASP A 77 -22.39 3.02 9.46
CA ASP A 77 -22.53 4.10 8.46
C ASP A 77 -21.30 4.24 7.53
N THR A 78 -20.12 3.88 8.02
CA THR A 78 -18.86 4.01 7.27
C THR A 78 -18.13 2.69 7.23
N VAL A 79 -17.74 2.26 6.03
CA VAL A 79 -16.94 1.05 5.80
C VAL A 79 -15.57 1.43 5.28
N VAL A 80 -14.50 0.94 5.94
CA VAL A 80 -13.11 1.13 5.53
C VAL A 80 -12.49 -0.23 5.21
N HIS A 81 -12.31 -0.48 3.91
CA HIS A 81 -11.81 -1.74 3.40
C HIS A 81 -10.31 -1.71 3.20
N LEU A 82 -9.55 -2.24 4.18
CA LEU A 82 -8.09 -2.32 4.14
C LEU A 82 -7.56 -3.71 3.79
N ASN A 83 -8.42 -4.71 3.67
CA ASN A 83 -8.03 -6.11 3.43
C ASN A 83 -7.67 -6.39 1.96
N VAL A 84 -7.29 -5.37 1.20
CA VAL A 84 -6.65 -5.53 -0.11
C VAL A 84 -5.15 -5.65 0.11
N SER A 85 -4.68 -6.88 0.15
CA SER A 85 -3.30 -7.19 0.45
C SER A 85 -2.41 -7.19 -0.79
N THR A 86 -1.21 -6.64 -0.66
CA THR A 86 -0.14 -6.71 -1.66
C THR A 86 0.99 -7.65 -1.25
N THR A 87 0.86 -8.31 -0.10
CA THR A 87 1.86 -9.22 0.48
C THR A 87 1.22 -10.50 0.95
N MET A 88 2.00 -11.58 1.01
CA MET A 88 1.63 -12.82 1.70
C MET A 88 2.03 -12.70 3.17
N LEU A 89 1.14 -13.06 4.08
CA LEU A 89 1.45 -13.17 5.51
C LEU A 89 1.76 -14.65 5.85
N GLY A 90 2.96 -14.88 6.36
CA GLY A 90 3.35 -16.20 6.86
C GLY A 90 3.21 -17.32 5.83
N SER A 91 2.47 -18.37 6.17
CA SER A 91 2.25 -19.55 5.32
C SER A 91 1.06 -19.42 4.35
N THR A 92 0.43 -18.24 4.25
CA THR A 92 -0.75 -18.02 3.40
C THR A 92 -0.40 -18.18 1.93
N SER A 93 -1.18 -18.99 1.20
CA SER A 93 -0.96 -19.20 -0.23
C SER A 93 -1.40 -17.97 -1.05
N ARG A 94 -0.79 -17.80 -2.25
CA ARG A 94 -1.20 -16.73 -3.19
C ARG A 94 -2.67 -16.85 -3.60
N SER A 95 -3.20 -18.08 -3.74
CA SER A 95 -4.61 -18.32 -4.06
C SER A 95 -5.52 -17.81 -2.95
N THR A 96 -5.21 -18.09 -1.69
CA THR A 96 -5.98 -17.60 -0.53
C THR A 96 -5.98 -16.08 -0.46
N VAL A 97 -4.82 -15.42 -0.70
CA VAL A 97 -4.76 -13.96 -0.73
C VAL A 97 -5.61 -13.39 -1.86
N LYS A 98 -5.56 -13.99 -3.07
CA LYS A 98 -6.40 -13.58 -4.19
C LYS A 98 -7.88 -13.73 -3.87
N GLU A 99 -8.29 -14.85 -3.28
CA GLU A 99 -9.68 -15.06 -2.85
C GLU A 99 -10.12 -14.00 -1.85
N THR A 100 -9.29 -13.71 -0.87
CA THR A 100 -9.60 -12.66 0.12
C THR A 100 -9.70 -11.29 -0.54
N ASN A 101 -8.77 -10.94 -1.42
CA ASN A 101 -8.79 -9.66 -2.13
C ASN A 101 -10.04 -9.54 -3.02
N VAL A 102 -10.32 -10.53 -3.85
CA VAL A 102 -11.35 -10.44 -4.90
C VAL A 102 -12.71 -10.86 -4.36
N ILE A 103 -12.84 -12.11 -3.86
CA ILE A 103 -14.12 -12.65 -3.38
C ILE A 103 -14.55 -11.93 -2.10
N GLY A 104 -13.59 -11.65 -1.17
CA GLY A 104 -13.87 -10.91 0.04
C GLY A 104 -14.42 -9.51 -0.26
N THR A 105 -13.81 -8.80 -1.22
CA THR A 105 -14.33 -7.50 -1.66
C THR A 105 -15.72 -7.61 -2.29
N MET A 106 -15.95 -8.61 -3.14
CA MET A 106 -17.29 -8.82 -3.74
C MET A 106 -18.37 -9.05 -2.67
N GLN A 107 -18.08 -9.88 -1.67
CA GLN A 107 -19.01 -10.15 -0.56
C GLN A 107 -19.26 -8.90 0.29
N LEU A 108 -18.20 -8.15 0.60
CA LEU A 108 -18.31 -6.88 1.30
C LEU A 108 -19.20 -5.89 0.52
N LEU A 109 -18.93 -5.69 -0.77
CA LEU A 109 -19.73 -4.80 -1.61
C LEU A 109 -21.19 -5.25 -1.74
N ALA A 110 -21.44 -6.56 -1.82
CA ALA A 110 -22.79 -7.11 -1.82
C ALA A 110 -23.54 -6.85 -0.51
N ALA A 111 -22.85 -6.92 0.64
CA ALA A 111 -23.40 -6.58 1.94
C ALA A 111 -23.71 -5.07 2.04
N VAL A 112 -22.75 -4.22 1.64
CA VAL A 112 -22.92 -2.75 1.61
C VAL A 112 -24.04 -2.33 0.64
N GLN A 113 -24.17 -3.02 -0.51
CA GLN A 113 -25.24 -2.76 -1.49
C GLN A 113 -26.65 -2.87 -0.87
N LYS A 114 -26.83 -3.78 0.09
CA LYS A 114 -28.10 -4.06 0.74
C LYS A 114 -28.29 -3.28 2.05
N SER A 115 -27.24 -2.68 2.57
CA SER A 115 -27.31 -1.92 3.84
C SER A 115 -27.98 -0.58 3.62
N PRO A 116 -29.01 -0.23 4.41
CA PRO A 116 -29.65 1.09 4.38
C PRO A 116 -28.87 2.15 5.16
N THR A 117 -27.96 1.75 6.06
CA THR A 117 -27.24 2.65 6.95
C THR A 117 -25.92 3.13 6.40
N VAL A 118 -25.26 2.35 5.53
CA VAL A 118 -23.95 2.70 5.00
C VAL A 118 -24.05 3.87 4.02
N GLN A 119 -23.35 4.95 4.37
CA GLN A 119 -23.29 6.21 3.61
C GLN A 119 -21.90 6.44 3.00
N ARG A 120 -20.85 5.73 3.48
CA ARG A 120 -19.46 5.92 3.06
C ARG A 120 -18.72 4.59 2.93
N LEU A 121 -17.95 4.49 1.85
CA LEU A 121 -17.06 3.37 1.58
C LEU A 121 -15.67 3.90 1.21
N VAL A 122 -14.66 3.59 2.03
CA VAL A 122 -13.25 3.88 1.76
C VAL A 122 -12.54 2.58 1.40
N VAL A 123 -11.85 2.57 0.26
CA VAL A 123 -11.14 1.38 -0.23
C VAL A 123 -9.66 1.69 -0.39
N LYS A 124 -8.83 0.92 0.31
CA LYS A 124 -7.39 0.91 0.07
C LYS A 124 -7.09 0.23 -1.26
N SER A 125 -6.46 0.95 -2.18
CA SER A 125 -5.91 0.44 -3.41
C SER A 125 -4.41 0.74 -3.48
N THR A 126 -3.79 0.49 -4.60
CA THR A 126 -2.35 0.67 -4.81
C THR A 126 -2.07 1.27 -6.19
N THR A 127 -1.01 2.06 -6.29
CA THR A 127 -0.53 2.54 -7.59
C THR A 127 -0.10 1.40 -8.53
N SER A 128 0.05 0.16 -8.04
CA SER A 128 0.35 -1.02 -8.86
C SER A 128 -0.71 -1.29 -9.93
N VAL A 129 -1.92 -0.74 -9.80
CA VAL A 129 -2.97 -0.80 -10.85
C VAL A 129 -2.51 -0.21 -12.18
N TYR A 130 -1.54 0.72 -12.16
CA TYR A 130 -0.96 1.32 -13.36
C TYR A 130 0.06 0.41 -14.06
N GLY A 131 0.54 -0.63 -13.37
CA GLY A 131 1.66 -1.44 -13.85
C GLY A 131 3.01 -0.74 -13.71
N SER A 132 4.01 -1.29 -14.39
CA SER A 132 5.36 -0.70 -14.59
C SER A 132 5.93 -1.33 -15.86
N ALA A 133 5.97 -0.56 -16.95
CA ALA A 133 6.40 -1.03 -18.26
C ALA A 133 7.27 0.05 -18.98
N PRO A 134 8.12 -0.35 -19.94
CA PRO A 134 9.05 0.57 -20.60
C PRO A 134 8.39 1.77 -21.31
N ARG A 135 7.14 1.59 -21.74
CA ARG A 135 6.37 2.61 -22.49
C ARG A 135 5.35 3.35 -21.65
N ASP A 136 5.39 3.17 -20.34
CA ASP A 136 4.49 3.87 -19.44
C ASP A 136 4.81 5.38 -19.38
N PRO A 137 3.83 6.23 -19.06
CA PRO A 137 4.07 7.66 -18.90
C PRO A 137 5.05 7.91 -17.73
N ALA A 138 5.73 9.05 -17.80
CA ALA A 138 6.66 9.46 -16.76
C ALA A 138 5.97 9.63 -15.39
N VAL A 139 4.71 10.04 -15.39
CA VAL A 139 3.87 10.27 -14.21
C VAL A 139 2.45 9.84 -14.55
N PHE A 140 1.81 9.07 -13.66
CA PHE A 140 0.43 8.63 -13.80
C PHE A 140 -0.53 9.56 -13.06
N GLN A 141 -1.62 9.92 -13.73
CA GLN A 141 -2.79 10.57 -13.14
C GLN A 141 -3.92 9.55 -12.93
N GLU A 142 -4.85 9.83 -12.02
CA GLU A 142 -5.92 8.89 -11.64
C GLU A 142 -6.82 8.45 -12.82
N ARG A 143 -7.00 9.33 -13.79
CA ARG A 143 -7.79 9.06 -15.02
C ARG A 143 -7.08 8.14 -16.02
N MET A 144 -5.76 7.96 -15.87
CA MET A 144 -4.98 7.15 -16.81
C MET A 144 -5.21 5.66 -16.59
N GLN A 145 -5.24 4.92 -17.69
CA GLN A 145 -5.26 3.47 -17.68
C GLN A 145 -3.84 2.95 -17.99
N PRO A 146 -3.44 1.80 -17.44
CA PRO A 146 -2.18 1.18 -17.82
C PRO A 146 -2.19 0.81 -19.31
N LYS A 147 -1.10 1.05 -20.02
CA LYS A 147 -0.96 0.61 -21.44
C LYS A 147 -0.99 -0.91 -21.55
N THR A 148 -0.48 -1.60 -20.54
CA THR A 148 -0.54 -3.05 -20.43
C THR A 148 -1.15 -3.39 -19.09
N LEU A 149 -2.33 -4.00 -19.10
CA LEU A 149 -2.99 -4.45 -17.87
C LEU A 149 -2.08 -5.44 -17.12
N PRO A 150 -1.99 -5.32 -15.79
CA PRO A 150 -1.31 -6.32 -14.99
C PRO A 150 -1.87 -7.72 -15.25
N SER A 151 -1.03 -8.62 -15.75
CA SER A 151 -1.45 -9.98 -16.15
C SER A 151 -1.51 -10.97 -15.00
N GLY A 152 -1.00 -10.61 -13.82
CA GLY A 152 -0.95 -11.47 -12.65
C GLY A 152 -0.68 -10.71 -11.37
N GLY A 153 -0.49 -11.46 -10.28
CA GLY A 153 -0.10 -10.94 -8.99
C GLY A 153 -1.12 -10.05 -8.31
N PHE A 154 -0.65 -9.28 -7.34
CA PHE A 154 -1.49 -8.39 -6.53
C PHE A 154 -2.01 -7.18 -7.32
N ALA A 155 -1.28 -6.73 -8.34
CA ALA A 155 -1.73 -5.64 -9.18
C ALA A 155 -2.98 -6.01 -9.99
N LYS A 156 -3.06 -7.26 -10.49
CA LYS A 156 -4.26 -7.78 -11.15
C LYS A 156 -5.45 -7.81 -10.18
N ASP A 157 -5.24 -8.31 -8.95
CA ASP A 157 -6.29 -8.33 -7.94
C ASP A 157 -6.80 -6.91 -7.65
N ALA A 158 -5.90 -5.92 -7.52
CA ALA A 158 -6.27 -4.53 -7.26
C ALA A 158 -7.09 -3.92 -8.43
N VAL A 159 -6.74 -4.23 -9.67
CA VAL A 159 -7.51 -3.82 -10.86
C VAL A 159 -8.92 -4.43 -10.83
N GLU A 160 -9.04 -5.72 -10.51
CA GLU A 160 -10.33 -6.41 -10.38
C GLU A 160 -11.17 -5.78 -9.25
N VAL A 161 -10.59 -5.56 -8.08
CA VAL A 161 -11.22 -4.90 -6.93
C VAL A 161 -11.74 -3.51 -7.31
N GLU A 162 -10.92 -2.67 -7.93
CA GLU A 162 -11.37 -1.35 -8.38
C GLU A 162 -12.49 -1.43 -9.44
N GLY A 163 -12.48 -2.47 -10.26
CA GLY A 163 -13.57 -2.76 -11.20
C GLY A 163 -14.90 -2.97 -10.49
N TYR A 164 -14.90 -3.80 -9.44
CA TYR A 164 -16.10 -4.04 -8.62
C TYR A 164 -16.54 -2.79 -7.85
N VAL A 165 -15.60 -2.04 -7.30
CA VAL A 165 -15.90 -0.77 -6.59
C VAL A 165 -16.54 0.25 -7.53
N ARG A 166 -16.02 0.41 -8.76
CA ARG A 166 -16.65 1.27 -9.79
C ARG A 166 -18.05 0.81 -10.14
N GLY A 167 -18.27 -0.50 -10.28
CA GLY A 167 -19.60 -1.06 -10.52
C GLY A 167 -20.55 -0.80 -9.35
N PHE A 168 -20.07 -0.90 -8.11
CA PHE A 168 -20.83 -0.58 -6.91
C PHE A 168 -21.21 0.93 -6.86
N ALA A 169 -20.25 1.83 -7.07
CA ALA A 169 -20.48 3.28 -7.03
C ALA A 169 -21.57 3.74 -8.02
N ARG A 170 -21.66 3.09 -9.18
CA ARG A 170 -22.74 3.37 -10.15
C ARG A 170 -24.12 2.92 -9.67
N ARG A 171 -24.20 1.84 -8.89
CA ARG A 171 -25.47 1.29 -8.38
C ARG A 171 -25.92 1.96 -7.08
N ARG A 172 -24.99 2.51 -6.31
CA ARG A 172 -25.23 3.22 -5.04
C ARG A 172 -24.60 4.62 -5.10
N PRO A 173 -25.17 5.53 -5.92
CA PRO A 173 -24.68 6.92 -6.01
C PRO A 173 -24.91 7.72 -4.73
N ASP A 174 -25.76 7.23 -3.83
CA ASP A 174 -26.02 7.75 -2.49
C ASP A 174 -24.87 7.47 -1.52
N VAL A 175 -24.00 6.48 -1.79
CA VAL A 175 -22.85 6.16 -0.96
C VAL A 175 -21.61 6.91 -1.45
N ALA A 176 -20.98 7.68 -0.58
CA ALA A 176 -19.71 8.35 -0.87
C ALA A 176 -18.58 7.31 -0.97
N VAL A 177 -18.05 7.08 -2.17
CA VAL A 177 -17.00 6.10 -2.42
C VAL A 177 -15.65 6.78 -2.61
N CYS A 178 -14.66 6.43 -1.77
CA CYS A 178 -13.28 6.89 -1.83
C CYS A 178 -12.33 5.74 -2.13
N VAL A 179 -11.57 5.82 -3.21
CA VAL A 179 -10.51 4.86 -3.56
C VAL A 179 -9.15 5.54 -3.42
N LEU A 180 -8.32 5.03 -2.52
CA LEU A 180 -6.99 5.56 -2.25
C LEU A 180 -5.91 4.64 -2.86
N ARG A 181 -5.27 5.11 -3.93
CA ARG A 181 -4.17 4.41 -4.62
C ARG A 181 -2.84 4.78 -3.96
N PHE A 182 -2.46 4.04 -2.96
CA PHE A 182 -1.21 4.28 -2.26
C PHE A 182 0.00 3.89 -3.13
N ALA A 183 1.00 4.77 -3.19
CA ALA A 183 2.36 4.41 -3.56
C ALA A 183 2.91 3.38 -2.55
N ASN A 184 4.13 2.89 -2.76
CA ASN A 184 4.71 1.97 -1.80
C ASN A 184 4.80 2.62 -0.42
N ILE A 185 4.11 2.03 0.54
CA ILE A 185 4.12 2.51 1.93
C ILE A 185 5.46 2.11 2.54
N VAL A 186 6.19 3.09 3.06
CA VAL A 186 7.44 2.90 3.76
C VAL A 186 7.40 3.59 5.13
N GLY A 187 8.20 3.11 6.04
CA GLY A 187 8.29 3.66 7.40
C GLY A 187 8.91 2.65 8.36
N PRO A 188 9.18 3.07 9.59
CA PRO A 188 9.86 2.24 10.60
C PRO A 188 9.22 0.89 10.88
N HIS A 189 7.90 0.83 10.77
CA HIS A 189 7.11 -0.34 11.16
C HIS A 189 6.28 -0.91 10.00
N ALA A 190 6.36 -0.31 8.80
CA ALA A 190 5.60 -0.77 7.65
C ALA A 190 6.07 -2.16 7.21
N ASP A 191 5.17 -3.14 7.30
CA ASP A 191 5.38 -4.51 6.83
C ASP A 191 5.09 -4.59 5.33
N THR A 192 6.08 -4.20 4.52
CA THR A 192 5.98 -4.16 3.06
C THR A 192 7.20 -4.79 2.39
N PRO A 193 7.02 -5.41 1.21
CA PRO A 193 8.14 -6.01 0.48
C PRO A 193 9.25 -5.02 0.13
N LEU A 194 8.92 -3.73 0.00
CA LEU A 194 9.92 -2.72 -0.30
C LEU A 194 10.75 -2.35 0.93
N ASN A 195 10.14 -2.35 2.14
CA ASN A 195 10.89 -2.21 3.39
C ASN A 195 11.84 -3.39 3.58
N GLU A 196 11.39 -4.63 3.32
CA GLU A 196 12.24 -5.82 3.37
C GLU A 196 13.40 -5.70 2.38
N TYR A 197 13.12 -5.28 1.14
CA TYR A 197 14.16 -5.05 0.13
C TYR A 197 15.21 -4.04 0.60
N PHE A 198 14.80 -2.87 1.11
CA PHE A 198 15.72 -1.85 1.60
C PHE A 198 16.42 -2.22 2.91
N SER A 199 15.96 -3.24 3.61
CA SER A 199 16.61 -3.78 4.81
C SER A 199 17.75 -4.76 4.49
N LEU A 200 17.88 -5.18 3.24
CA LEU A 200 18.99 -6.02 2.82
C LEU A 200 20.34 -5.31 3.01
N PRO A 201 21.39 -6.04 3.40
CA PRO A 201 22.72 -5.46 3.52
C PRO A 201 23.29 -4.99 2.17
N VAL A 202 22.92 -5.66 1.09
CA VAL A 202 23.30 -5.34 -0.30
C VAL A 202 22.05 -5.41 -1.17
N LEU A 203 21.81 -4.41 -2.00
CA LEU A 203 20.63 -4.34 -2.85
C LEU A 203 20.91 -4.93 -4.23
N PRO A 204 20.24 -6.02 -4.62
CA PRO A 204 20.31 -6.51 -5.99
C PRO A 204 19.56 -5.53 -6.92
N THR A 205 20.23 -5.06 -7.97
CA THR A 205 19.65 -4.17 -8.98
C THR A 205 19.69 -4.81 -10.36
N VAL A 206 18.86 -4.33 -11.27
CA VAL A 206 18.88 -4.82 -12.66
C VAL A 206 19.89 -4.00 -13.45
N LEU A 207 20.86 -4.69 -14.07
CA LEU A 207 21.89 -4.04 -14.88
C LEU A 207 21.27 -3.20 -16.01
N GLY A 208 21.71 -1.94 -16.12
CA GLY A 208 21.22 -0.99 -17.12
C GLY A 208 19.94 -0.26 -16.73
N TYR A 209 19.40 -0.49 -15.54
CA TYR A 209 18.18 0.18 -15.05
C TYR A 209 18.41 0.90 -13.72
N ASP A 210 17.89 2.11 -13.63
CA ASP A 210 17.84 2.90 -12.40
C ASP A 210 16.44 3.54 -12.26
N PRO A 211 15.46 2.77 -11.75
CA PRO A 211 14.07 3.16 -11.77
C PRO A 211 13.77 4.34 -10.83
N ARG A 212 12.79 5.15 -11.24
CA ARG A 212 12.23 6.22 -10.43
C ARG A 212 11.23 5.64 -9.43
N LEU A 213 11.46 5.91 -8.16
CA LEU A 213 10.65 5.44 -7.04
C LEU A 213 9.99 6.62 -6.33
N GLN A 214 8.77 6.40 -5.90
CA GLN A 214 8.01 7.32 -5.08
C GLN A 214 7.37 6.55 -3.94
N PHE A 215 7.36 7.13 -2.75
CA PHE A 215 6.90 6.48 -1.52
C PHE A 215 5.80 7.31 -0.85
N VAL A 216 5.07 6.69 0.04
CA VAL A 216 4.23 7.35 1.03
C VAL A 216 4.63 6.86 2.41
N HIS A 217 4.76 7.77 3.36
CA HIS A 217 5.05 7.42 4.74
C HIS A 217 3.86 6.74 5.40
N GLU A 218 4.10 5.76 6.29
CA GLU A 218 3.03 5.04 6.98
C GLU A 218 2.12 5.96 7.80
N ASP A 219 2.63 7.06 8.36
CA ASP A 219 1.83 8.05 9.09
C ASP A 219 0.90 8.82 8.15
N ASP A 220 1.39 9.22 6.97
CA ASP A 220 0.57 9.88 5.95
C ASP A 220 -0.52 8.93 5.43
N ALA A 221 -0.20 7.63 5.28
CA ALA A 221 -1.17 6.63 4.86
C ALA A 221 -2.32 6.50 5.88
N VAL A 222 -2.02 6.47 7.18
CA VAL A 222 -3.02 6.45 8.25
C VAL A 222 -3.85 7.73 8.25
N GLU A 223 -3.21 8.90 8.10
CA GLU A 223 -3.89 10.18 8.13
C GLU A 223 -4.86 10.38 6.96
N VAL A 224 -4.46 9.99 5.74
CA VAL A 224 -5.34 10.05 4.55
C VAL A 224 -6.54 9.12 4.74
N LEU A 225 -6.34 7.90 5.25
CA LEU A 225 -7.43 6.99 5.58
C LEU A 225 -8.39 7.60 6.61
N ARG A 226 -7.86 8.25 7.66
CA ARG A 226 -8.66 8.93 8.67
C ARG A 226 -9.52 10.05 8.06
N LEU A 227 -8.91 10.90 7.23
CA LEU A 227 -9.61 11.99 6.55
C LEU A 227 -10.66 11.48 5.56
N ALA A 228 -10.38 10.36 4.87
CA ALA A 228 -11.35 9.73 3.95
C ALA A 228 -12.58 9.17 4.69
N SER A 229 -12.42 8.80 5.96
CA SER A 229 -13.48 8.17 6.78
C SER A 229 -14.40 9.14 7.50
N VAL A 230 -14.07 10.43 7.50
CA VAL A 230 -14.88 11.50 8.10
C VAL A 230 -15.48 12.41 7.04
N ASP A 231 -16.32 13.35 7.45
CA ASP A 231 -16.89 14.31 6.52
C ASP A 231 -15.80 15.24 5.96
N PRO A 232 -15.86 15.56 4.65
CA PRO A 232 -14.87 16.41 4.05
C PRO A 232 -14.92 17.83 4.62
N ARG A 233 -13.78 18.51 4.59
CA ARG A 233 -13.72 19.93 4.93
C ARG A 233 -14.48 20.74 3.88
N ARG A 234 -14.95 21.92 4.27
CA ARG A 234 -15.64 22.82 3.36
C ARG A 234 -14.77 23.12 2.14
N GLY A 235 -15.33 22.92 0.95
CA GLY A 235 -14.64 23.14 -0.32
C GLY A 235 -13.76 21.97 -0.81
N THR A 236 -13.76 20.84 -0.08
CA THR A 236 -13.06 19.62 -0.51
C THR A 236 -14.03 18.45 -0.67
N THR A 237 -13.60 17.36 -1.29
CA THR A 237 -14.34 16.11 -1.33
C THR A 237 -13.43 14.93 -1.03
N ASN A 238 -13.95 13.94 -0.32
CA ASN A 238 -13.31 12.66 -0.13
C ASN A 238 -14.03 11.52 -0.87
N SER A 239 -14.78 11.86 -1.93
CA SER A 239 -15.37 10.91 -2.88
C SER A 239 -14.60 10.95 -4.19
N GLY A 240 -14.24 9.80 -4.71
CA GLY A 240 -13.47 9.67 -5.96
C GLY A 240 -12.25 8.75 -5.80
N THR A 241 -11.35 8.83 -6.76
CA THR A 241 -10.08 8.08 -6.74
C THR A 241 -8.93 9.06 -6.57
N PHE A 242 -8.00 8.78 -5.67
CA PHE A 242 -6.87 9.66 -5.36
C PHE A 242 -5.56 8.86 -5.29
N ASN A 243 -4.54 9.37 -5.98
CA ASN A 243 -3.17 8.89 -5.81
C ASN A 243 -2.59 9.44 -4.51
N VAL A 244 -2.01 8.57 -3.70
CA VAL A 244 -1.45 8.93 -2.40
C VAL A 244 0.05 8.61 -2.39
N ALA A 245 0.86 9.66 -2.44
CA ALA A 245 2.32 9.57 -2.42
C ALA A 245 2.93 10.84 -1.84
N GLY A 246 4.10 10.72 -1.21
CA GLY A 246 4.90 11.86 -0.79
C GLY A 246 5.50 12.61 -1.98
N ASP A 247 5.79 13.88 -1.78
CA ASP A 247 6.43 14.70 -2.80
C ASP A 247 7.84 14.22 -3.13
N GLY A 248 8.26 14.50 -4.36
CA GLY A 248 9.59 14.14 -4.86
C GLY A 248 9.69 12.69 -5.37
N VAL A 249 10.79 12.41 -6.03
CA VAL A 249 11.10 11.13 -6.65
C VAL A 249 12.56 10.81 -6.39
N LEU A 250 12.88 9.57 -6.11
CA LEU A 250 14.25 9.07 -5.97
C LEU A 250 14.54 8.01 -7.03
N LEU A 251 15.75 8.05 -7.58
CA LEU A 251 16.29 6.91 -8.30
C LEU A 251 16.66 5.80 -7.30
N LEU A 252 16.59 4.55 -7.73
CA LEU A 252 16.95 3.41 -6.88
C LEU A 252 18.39 3.55 -6.36
N SER A 253 19.32 3.99 -7.21
CA SER A 253 20.71 4.26 -6.82
C SER A 253 20.84 5.35 -5.77
N GLN A 254 20.00 6.39 -5.85
CA GLN A 254 19.95 7.46 -4.84
C GLN A 254 19.39 6.93 -3.51
N ALA A 255 18.33 6.11 -3.56
CA ALA A 255 17.75 5.48 -2.38
C ALA A 255 18.77 4.57 -1.69
N ALA A 256 19.44 3.70 -2.43
CA ALA A 256 20.47 2.80 -1.93
C ALA A 256 21.61 3.57 -1.23
N ARG A 257 22.10 4.64 -1.86
CA ARG A 257 23.16 5.49 -1.32
C ARG A 257 22.77 6.16 0.00
N ARG A 258 21.54 6.71 0.07
CA ARG A 258 21.04 7.35 1.30
C ARG A 258 20.93 6.37 2.46
N LEU A 259 20.58 5.12 2.17
CA LEU A 259 20.50 4.05 3.18
C LEU A 259 21.86 3.42 3.51
N GLY A 260 22.95 3.82 2.85
CA GLY A 260 24.26 3.19 3.03
C GLY A 260 24.31 1.74 2.54
N ARG A 261 23.48 1.39 1.53
CA ARG A 261 23.37 0.02 0.97
C ARG A 261 24.12 -0.05 -0.36
N PRO A 262 25.21 -0.85 -0.46
CA PRO A 262 25.83 -1.11 -1.75
C PRO A 262 24.87 -1.82 -2.70
N THR A 263 24.99 -1.55 -4.00
CA THR A 263 24.19 -2.21 -5.02
C THR A 263 25.02 -3.22 -5.79
N VAL A 264 24.41 -4.35 -6.15
CA VAL A 264 25.00 -5.35 -7.05
C VAL A 264 24.13 -5.45 -8.30
N PRO A 265 24.61 -4.91 -9.45
CA PRO A 265 23.89 -5.02 -10.70
C PRO A 265 23.94 -6.45 -11.23
N MET A 266 22.80 -6.99 -11.58
CA MET A 266 22.64 -8.36 -12.07
C MET A 266 21.87 -8.38 -13.38
N LEU A 267 22.16 -9.33 -14.26
CA LEU A 267 21.35 -9.57 -15.45
C LEU A 267 19.93 -10.01 -15.07
N LEU A 268 18.94 -9.57 -15.81
CA LEU A 268 17.52 -9.85 -15.54
C LEU A 268 17.21 -11.34 -15.28
N PRO A 269 17.76 -12.31 -16.05
CA PRO A 269 17.56 -13.74 -15.79
C PRO A 269 18.12 -14.19 -14.44
N ALA A 270 19.30 -13.67 -14.04
CA ALA A 270 19.92 -14.01 -12.75
C ALA A 270 19.11 -13.50 -11.57
N VAL A 271 18.56 -12.28 -11.66
CA VAL A 271 17.66 -11.73 -10.64
C VAL A 271 16.41 -12.59 -10.49
N SER A 272 15.83 -13.04 -11.60
CA SER A 272 14.65 -13.93 -11.60
C SER A 272 14.96 -15.28 -10.97
N TRP A 273 16.14 -15.83 -11.18
CA TRP A 273 16.60 -17.08 -10.60
C TRP A 273 16.82 -16.96 -9.08
N ILE A 274 17.52 -15.91 -8.63
CA ILE A 274 17.74 -15.61 -7.20
C ILE A 274 16.41 -15.34 -6.51
N ALA A 275 15.49 -14.59 -7.13
CA ALA A 275 14.15 -14.39 -6.63
C ALA A 275 13.36 -15.70 -6.49
N GLY A 276 13.60 -16.67 -7.39
CA GLY A 276 13.05 -18.02 -7.30
C GLY A 276 13.58 -18.78 -6.08
N LEU A 277 14.89 -18.69 -5.84
CA LEU A 277 15.56 -19.34 -4.71
C LEU A 277 15.17 -18.69 -3.37
N ALA A 278 15.14 -17.35 -3.33
CA ALA A 278 14.75 -16.58 -2.14
C ALA A 278 13.28 -16.84 -1.73
N ARG A 279 12.39 -17.10 -2.68
CA ARG A 279 11.01 -17.56 -2.40
C ARG A 279 10.97 -18.91 -1.69
N GLN A 280 11.87 -19.83 -2.00
CA GLN A 280 11.96 -21.14 -1.30
C GLN A 280 12.43 -20.97 0.14
N THR A 281 13.30 -19.99 0.40
CA THR A 281 13.81 -19.68 1.74
C THR A 281 12.93 -18.70 2.53
N ARG A 282 11.86 -18.18 1.94
CA ARG A 282 10.94 -17.16 2.54
C ARG A 282 11.63 -15.88 3.03
N VAL A 283 12.83 -15.59 2.54
CA VAL A 283 13.62 -14.42 2.97
C VAL A 283 13.19 -13.16 2.24
N LEU A 284 12.64 -13.29 1.01
CA LEU A 284 12.21 -12.14 0.20
C LEU A 284 11.12 -12.55 -0.78
N ASP A 285 10.03 -11.80 -0.78
CA ASP A 285 8.95 -11.96 -1.77
C ASP A 285 9.21 -11.08 -2.99
N PHE A 286 10.13 -11.50 -3.87
CA PHE A 286 10.30 -10.89 -5.18
C PHE A 286 9.22 -11.38 -6.15
N SER A 287 8.06 -10.75 -6.09
CA SER A 287 7.03 -10.99 -7.10
C SER A 287 7.46 -10.40 -8.46
N PRO A 288 6.93 -10.92 -9.59
CA PRO A 288 7.20 -10.35 -10.91
C PRO A 288 6.85 -8.84 -11.00
N GLU A 289 5.91 -8.38 -10.19
CA GLU A 289 5.51 -6.97 -10.11
C GLU A 289 6.55 -6.10 -9.45
N GLN A 290 7.15 -6.59 -8.35
CA GLN A 290 8.26 -5.90 -7.71
C GLN A 290 9.47 -5.82 -8.63
N MET A 291 9.75 -6.90 -9.37
CA MET A 291 10.81 -6.89 -10.37
C MET A 291 10.56 -5.82 -11.43
N ARG A 292 9.33 -5.69 -11.93
CA ARG A 292 8.99 -4.63 -12.90
C ARG A 292 9.12 -3.24 -12.28
N LEU A 293 8.72 -3.06 -11.01
CA LEU A 293 8.91 -1.80 -10.29
C LEU A 293 10.40 -1.46 -10.16
N LEU A 294 11.23 -2.43 -9.79
CA LEU A 294 12.69 -2.25 -9.65
C LEU A 294 13.42 -2.15 -11.01
N THR A 295 12.72 -2.33 -12.13
CA THR A 295 13.25 -2.15 -13.47
C THR A 295 12.78 -0.83 -14.10
N HIS A 296 11.47 -0.55 -14.06
CA HIS A 296 10.87 0.56 -14.79
C HIS A 296 10.38 1.70 -13.89
N GLY A 297 10.26 1.44 -12.58
CA GLY A 297 9.75 2.43 -11.62
C GLY A 297 8.26 2.70 -11.79
N ARG A 298 7.76 3.63 -10.98
CA ARG A 298 6.41 4.19 -11.08
C ARG A 298 6.33 5.46 -10.26
N VAL A 299 5.78 6.50 -10.89
CA VAL A 299 5.55 7.81 -10.27
C VAL A 299 4.13 8.24 -10.55
N VAL A 300 3.46 8.84 -9.58
CA VAL A 300 2.08 9.31 -9.68
C VAL A 300 1.98 10.80 -9.39
N ASP A 301 1.03 11.45 -10.05
CA ASP A 301 0.62 12.81 -9.77
C ASP A 301 -0.30 12.82 -8.53
N THR A 302 -0.04 13.71 -7.59
CA THR A 302 -0.80 13.89 -6.35
C THR A 302 -1.55 15.22 -6.29
N THR A 303 -1.66 15.93 -7.42
CA THR A 303 -2.36 17.21 -7.48
C THR A 303 -3.82 17.06 -7.05
N HIS A 304 -4.50 16.00 -7.49
CA HIS A 304 -5.88 15.74 -7.12
C HIS A 304 -6.06 15.47 -5.62
N LEU A 305 -5.09 14.82 -4.96
CA LEU A 305 -5.07 14.65 -3.51
C LEU A 305 -4.96 16.00 -2.79
N ARG A 306 -4.13 16.90 -3.29
CA ARG A 306 -3.90 18.21 -2.66
C ARG A 306 -5.07 19.17 -2.88
N GLU A 307 -5.49 19.33 -4.12
CA GLU A 307 -6.45 20.37 -4.50
C GLU A 307 -7.90 19.97 -4.25
N THR A 308 -8.24 18.69 -4.49
CA THR A 308 -9.62 18.21 -4.41
C THR A 308 -9.92 17.54 -3.09
N PHE A 309 -9.06 16.62 -2.64
CA PHE A 309 -9.21 15.95 -1.35
C PHE A 309 -8.79 16.87 -0.18
N GLY A 310 -7.87 17.79 -0.41
CA GLY A 310 -7.40 18.76 0.58
C GLY A 310 -6.36 18.23 1.55
N TYR A 311 -5.51 17.29 1.11
CA TYR A 311 -4.42 16.75 1.91
C TYR A 311 -3.07 16.87 1.20
N THR A 312 -2.08 17.40 1.90
CA THR A 312 -0.67 17.39 1.50
C THR A 312 0.10 16.46 2.43
N PRO A 313 0.75 15.42 1.91
CA PRO A 313 1.58 14.53 2.73
C PRO A 313 2.65 15.30 3.51
N ARG A 314 2.88 14.89 4.75
CA ARG A 314 3.87 15.52 5.66
C ARG A 314 5.30 15.13 5.31
N TYR A 315 5.46 13.90 4.81
CA TYR A 315 6.74 13.35 4.43
C TYR A 315 6.90 13.39 2.92
N SER A 316 8.02 13.97 2.45
CA SER A 316 8.46 13.74 1.08
C SER A 316 8.91 12.29 0.89
N THR A 317 9.05 11.84 -0.36
CA THR A 317 9.63 10.54 -0.69
C THR A 317 11.01 10.34 -0.03
N GLU A 318 11.82 11.37 0.01
CA GLU A 318 13.14 11.37 0.65
C GLU A 318 13.04 11.27 2.18
N ALA A 319 12.16 12.05 2.80
CA ALA A 319 11.94 12.03 4.24
C ALA A 319 11.40 10.67 4.73
N ALA A 320 10.48 10.07 3.99
CA ALA A 320 9.95 8.74 4.29
C ALA A 320 11.04 7.66 4.23
N LEU A 321 11.92 7.71 3.22
CA LEU A 321 13.07 6.81 3.12
C LEU A 321 14.08 7.04 4.24
N ALA A 322 14.35 8.29 4.62
CA ALA A 322 15.26 8.62 5.71
C ALA A 322 14.74 8.11 7.06
N ASP A 323 13.44 8.15 7.28
CA ASP A 323 12.82 7.62 8.50
C ASP A 323 12.92 6.09 8.57
N LEU A 324 12.66 5.39 7.45
CA LEU A 324 12.94 3.96 7.32
C LEU A 324 14.40 3.65 7.63
N GLY A 325 15.34 4.45 7.10
CA GLY A 325 16.78 4.26 7.34
C GLY A 325 17.17 4.35 8.81
N ARG A 326 16.49 5.19 9.61
CA ARG A 326 16.76 5.31 11.05
C ARG A 326 16.31 4.09 11.85
N SER A 327 15.30 3.39 11.38
CA SER A 327 14.74 2.19 12.06
C SER A 327 15.40 0.88 11.63
N THR A 328 16.06 0.86 10.47
CA THR A 328 16.77 -0.31 9.97
C THR A 328 18.20 -0.35 10.54
N ARG A 329 18.81 -1.55 10.57
CA ARG A 329 20.24 -1.65 10.90
C ARG A 329 21.06 -0.76 10.00
N ALA A 330 22.08 -0.12 10.54
CA ALA A 330 23.00 0.71 9.77
C ALA A 330 23.47 -0.02 8.50
N GLY A 331 23.58 0.70 7.39
CA GLY A 331 24.11 0.15 6.15
C GLY A 331 25.55 -0.34 6.32
N LEU A 332 25.99 -1.23 5.44
CA LEU A 332 27.36 -1.82 5.51
C LEU A 332 28.46 -0.75 5.33
N LEU A 333 28.15 0.33 4.62
CA LEU A 333 29.11 1.37 4.28
C LEU A 333 28.53 2.77 4.54
N PRO A 334 29.34 3.76 4.92
CA PRO A 334 28.93 5.16 4.91
C PRO A 334 28.43 5.57 3.51
N PRO A 335 27.45 6.49 3.39
CA PRO A 335 26.90 6.93 2.10
C PRO A 335 27.95 7.41 1.09
N ALA A 336 29.02 8.09 1.55
CA ALA A 336 30.13 8.53 0.73
C ALA A 336 30.95 7.36 0.14
N GLU A 337 31.07 6.27 0.86
CA GLU A 337 31.77 5.07 0.36
C GLU A 337 30.90 4.27 -0.62
N VAL A 338 29.59 4.20 -0.40
CA VAL A 338 28.66 3.61 -1.36
C VAL A 338 28.73 4.36 -2.70
N ALA A 339 28.82 5.69 -2.67
CA ALA A 339 28.98 6.50 -3.88
C ALA A 339 30.29 6.16 -4.64
N ARG A 340 31.39 6.06 -3.92
CA ARG A 340 32.69 5.66 -4.50
C ARG A 340 32.68 4.25 -5.07
N TRP A 341 32.04 3.31 -4.36
CA TRP A 341 31.92 1.92 -4.81
C TRP A 341 31.06 1.78 -6.07
N THR A 342 29.92 2.47 -6.13
CA THR A 342 29.03 2.46 -7.31
C THR A 342 29.72 3.07 -8.54
N SER A 343 30.51 4.13 -8.38
CA SER A 343 31.29 4.72 -9.48
C SER A 343 32.33 3.75 -10.01
N ARG A 344 33.09 3.07 -9.13
CA ARG A 344 34.07 2.04 -9.54
C ARG A 344 33.43 0.85 -10.26
N VAL A 345 32.29 0.36 -9.79
CA VAL A 345 31.57 -0.74 -10.47
C VAL A 345 31.07 -0.31 -11.84
N ALA A 346 30.59 0.94 -11.98
CA ALA A 346 30.20 1.49 -13.27
C ALA A 346 31.38 1.63 -14.26
N GLU A 347 32.58 1.93 -13.79
CA GLU A 347 33.79 1.99 -14.59
C GLU A 347 34.31 0.60 -15.07
N LEU A 348 34.07 -0.44 -14.25
CA LEU A 348 34.48 -1.82 -14.56
C LEU A 348 33.50 -2.54 -15.49
N LEU A 349 32.30 -2.05 -15.65
CA LEU A 349 31.34 -2.60 -16.60
C LEU A 349 31.54 -1.88 -17.95
N PRO A 350 31.87 -2.59 -19.04
CA PRO A 350 31.96 -2.01 -20.36
C PRO A 350 30.57 -1.68 -20.89
N ILE A 351 29.95 -0.64 -20.33
CA ILE A 351 28.76 -0.06 -20.94
C ILE A 351 29.29 0.71 -22.14
N GLY A 352 29.04 0.18 -23.33
CA GLY A 352 29.49 0.74 -24.59
C GLY A 352 29.25 2.24 -24.64
N ARG A 353 30.29 3.04 -24.67
CA ARG A 353 30.24 4.38 -25.24
C ARG A 353 29.80 4.17 -26.68
N GLY A 354 28.55 4.44 -26.97
CA GLY A 354 28.10 4.62 -28.35
C GLY A 354 28.92 5.77 -28.92
N ASP A 355 29.88 5.45 -29.78
CA ASP A 355 30.46 6.42 -30.69
C ASP A 355 29.33 6.99 -31.55
N ASN A 356 28.96 8.23 -31.23
CA ASN A 356 28.24 9.08 -32.17
C ASN A 356 29.29 9.57 -33.17
N GLY A 357 29.44 8.84 -34.29
CA GLY A 357 29.98 9.32 -35.54
C GLY A 357 28.86 9.74 -36.47
#